data_e36fe1753818e1941f11832811478e1c
#
_entry.id   e36fe1753818e1941f11832811478e1c
#
_cell.length_a   1.000
_cell.length_b   1.000
_cell.length_c   1.000
_cell.angle_alpha   90.00
_cell.angle_beta   90.00
_cell.angle_gamma   90.00
#
_symmetry.space_group_name_H-M   'P 1'
#
loop_
_entity.id
_entity.type
_entity.pdbx_description
1 polymer ?
#
loop_
_entity_poly.entity_id
_entity_poly.type
_entity_poly.pdbx_seq_one_letter_code
_entity_poly.pdbx_strand_id
1 'polypeptide(L)'
;MKLFAGVALWLTLLGTASSVSAQVLTPTELSDPKTQRLQQLYFKALVAIGSEVEARKFPYPFYFSRVLDVDQSKMPMQDQRSIRFDFYKNQTVLEITGNYYAAYSADRMDPYARLKETFQQVVMPILQASVPHFPDDSAFTAYAIEVSHHVRQKEMGMSAEHPENVTVIIPVLSAQKLVDAKNDDQKQSAMLEAQVFLNGQPYSIWMQEGAPSEEWKANNSPRPVDKKQPVETSAVTAQTAPSTSPSVSASLMKTTPSTLRIYTQEDLAKLQRQNQDAIERMTKGLDKEAHFLAYAPPSFIGFRQGAYLQLSIATQLNAAAGTSRYKLAALAFDDHISHLMRPVLNYFPGDQGFDGIDFTSMIHVADGSSPLAVEFFFPFRVMRCFASYDCTGQQLIDSGTVVINGERSALDLQIAEGKN
;
A
#
# COMPACT_ATOMS: atom_id res chain seq x y z
N MET A 1 16.71 -74.68 -10.20
CA MET A 1 15.72 -73.97 -9.42
C MET A 1 16.41 -72.99 -8.53
N LYS A 2 16.50 -71.74 -8.90
CA LYS A 2 16.93 -70.57 -8.09
C LYS A 2 17.13 -69.45 -9.09
N LEU A 3 16.54 -68.35 -8.86
CA LEU A 3 16.81 -66.97 -9.28
C LEU A 3 15.51 -66.26 -9.61
N PHE A 4 15.06 -65.48 -8.66
CA PHE A 4 14.35 -64.24 -8.87
C PHE A 4 14.24 -63.51 -7.51
N ALA A 5 15.24 -62.69 -7.25
CA ALA A 5 15.13 -61.69 -6.19
C ALA A 5 16.09 -60.53 -6.59
N GLY A 6 15.56 -59.38 -6.86
CA GLY A 6 16.41 -58.21 -6.96
C GLY A 6 16.11 -57.24 -8.13
N VAL A 7 14.89 -56.71 -8.24
CA VAL A 7 14.62 -55.46 -8.92
C VAL A 7 13.38 -54.83 -8.30
N ALA A 8 13.51 -54.14 -7.19
CA ALA A 8 12.46 -53.26 -6.66
C ALA A 8 13.05 -52.35 -5.59
N LEU A 9 13.92 -51.42 -5.94
CA LEU A 9 14.30 -50.31 -5.05
C LEU A 9 15.01 -49.19 -5.82
N TRP A 10 14.32 -48.58 -6.77
CA TRP A 10 14.80 -47.34 -7.38
C TRP A 10 13.65 -46.53 -7.96
N LEU A 11 12.64 -46.13 -7.16
CA LEU A 11 11.55 -45.28 -7.65
C LEU A 11 10.85 -44.49 -6.52
N THR A 12 11.63 -43.92 -5.60
CA THR A 12 11.05 -43.01 -4.57
C THR A 12 12.01 -41.87 -4.21
N LEU A 13 12.51 -41.14 -5.21
CA LEU A 13 13.30 -39.92 -4.94
C LEU A 13 13.12 -38.87 -6.06
N LEU A 14 11.89 -38.69 -6.51
CA LEU A 14 11.56 -37.63 -7.50
C LEU A 14 10.23 -36.95 -7.14
N GLY A 15 10.06 -36.55 -5.88
CA GLY A 15 8.79 -35.97 -5.45
C GLY A 15 8.84 -34.88 -4.42
N THR A 16 9.93 -34.06 -4.33
CA THR A 16 9.93 -32.93 -3.37
C THR A 16 10.70 -31.70 -3.87
N ALA A 17 10.68 -31.42 -5.16
CA ALA A 17 11.33 -30.24 -5.69
C ALA A 17 10.38 -29.13 -6.17
N SER A 18 9.10 -29.16 -5.77
CA SER A 18 8.11 -28.19 -6.32
C SER A 18 7.58 -27.16 -5.35
N SER A 19 8.04 -27.11 -4.09
CA SER A 19 7.51 -26.15 -3.10
C SER A 19 8.40 -24.93 -2.80
N VAL A 20 9.56 -24.81 -3.44
CA VAL A 20 10.58 -23.81 -3.06
C VAL A 20 10.39 -22.43 -3.67
N SER A 21 9.42 -22.21 -4.55
CA SER A 21 9.15 -20.88 -5.12
C SER A 21 7.81 -20.27 -4.66
N ALA A 22 7.22 -20.82 -3.60
CA ALA A 22 5.86 -20.44 -3.20
C ALA A 22 5.71 -18.98 -2.72
N GLN A 23 6.81 -18.30 -2.31
CA GLN A 23 6.77 -16.95 -1.73
C GLN A 23 7.33 -15.86 -2.64
N VAL A 24 7.96 -16.24 -3.76
CA VAL A 24 8.65 -15.31 -4.66
C VAL A 24 7.88 -15.14 -5.96
N LEU A 25 7.64 -13.90 -6.33
CA LEU A 25 7.03 -13.59 -7.62
C LEU A 25 8.01 -13.89 -8.76
N THR A 26 7.51 -14.49 -9.84
CA THR A 26 8.39 -14.77 -10.99
C THR A 26 8.73 -13.47 -11.74
N PRO A 27 9.91 -13.34 -12.36
CA PRO A 27 10.29 -12.12 -13.07
C PRO A 27 9.30 -11.69 -14.15
N THR A 28 8.66 -12.65 -14.81
CA THR A 28 7.70 -12.40 -15.89
C THR A 28 6.35 -11.83 -15.41
N GLU A 29 6.07 -11.88 -14.12
CA GLU A 29 4.86 -11.33 -13.53
C GLU A 29 5.00 -9.86 -13.13
N LEU A 30 6.22 -9.33 -13.09
CA LEU A 30 6.47 -7.91 -12.87
C LEU A 30 6.27 -7.13 -14.16
N SER A 31 5.69 -5.95 -14.07
CA SER A 31 5.41 -5.12 -15.24
C SER A 31 6.58 -4.23 -15.67
N ASP A 32 7.44 -3.85 -14.75
CA ASP A 32 8.56 -2.94 -15.00
C ASP A 32 9.84 -3.70 -15.40
N PRO A 33 10.54 -3.32 -16.49
CA PRO A 33 11.72 -4.02 -16.95
C PRO A 33 12.90 -3.98 -15.97
N LYS A 34 13.02 -2.94 -15.12
CA LYS A 34 14.12 -2.84 -14.17
C LYS A 34 13.88 -3.79 -12.99
N THR A 35 12.67 -3.82 -12.46
CA THR A 35 12.30 -4.76 -11.40
C THR A 35 12.35 -6.19 -11.87
N GLN A 36 11.92 -6.49 -13.13
CA GLN A 36 12.08 -7.80 -13.75
C GLN A 36 13.53 -8.27 -13.77
N ARG A 37 14.47 -7.40 -14.21
CA ARG A 37 15.89 -7.73 -14.25
C ARG A 37 16.46 -8.01 -12.87
N LEU A 38 16.08 -7.22 -11.86
CA LEU A 38 16.51 -7.44 -10.49
C LEU A 38 15.93 -8.73 -9.93
N GLN A 39 14.65 -8.99 -10.17
CA GLN A 39 13.99 -10.22 -9.77
C GLN A 39 14.69 -11.44 -10.37
N GLN A 40 15.06 -11.38 -11.63
CA GLN A 40 15.80 -12.45 -12.30
C GLN A 40 17.23 -12.59 -11.75
N LEU A 41 17.94 -11.47 -11.57
CA LEU A 41 19.30 -11.43 -11.04
C LEU A 41 19.41 -12.07 -9.67
N TYR A 42 18.47 -11.71 -8.78
CA TYR A 42 18.49 -12.12 -7.38
C TYR A 42 17.53 -13.27 -7.07
N PHE A 43 16.91 -13.91 -8.06
CA PHE A 43 15.84 -14.91 -7.84
C PHE A 43 16.22 -16.00 -6.83
N LYS A 44 17.45 -16.53 -6.91
CA LYS A 44 17.92 -17.55 -5.97
C LYS A 44 18.02 -17.03 -4.53
N ALA A 45 18.48 -15.80 -4.36
CA ALA A 45 18.55 -15.13 -3.06
C ALA A 45 17.16 -14.91 -2.48
N LEU A 46 16.19 -14.45 -3.31
CA LEU A 46 14.80 -14.26 -2.88
C LEU A 46 14.16 -15.57 -2.42
N VAL A 47 14.37 -16.67 -3.14
CA VAL A 47 13.90 -18.00 -2.75
C VAL A 47 14.52 -18.45 -1.42
N ALA A 48 15.82 -18.22 -1.23
CA ALA A 48 16.48 -18.53 0.03
C ALA A 48 15.90 -17.72 1.20
N ILE A 49 15.67 -16.42 1.01
CA ILE A 49 15.00 -15.54 1.98
C ILE A 49 13.63 -16.10 2.36
N GLY A 50 12.79 -16.44 1.37
CA GLY A 50 11.48 -17.02 1.63
C GLY A 50 11.57 -18.26 2.51
N SER A 51 12.45 -19.17 2.20
CA SER A 51 12.67 -20.39 2.96
C SER A 51 13.21 -20.13 4.37
N GLU A 52 14.11 -19.17 4.53
CA GLU A 52 14.65 -18.80 5.85
C GLU A 52 13.62 -18.13 6.73
N VAL A 53 12.78 -17.26 6.18
CA VAL A 53 11.69 -16.62 6.92
C VAL A 53 10.63 -17.64 7.32
N GLU A 54 10.25 -18.58 6.45
CA GLU A 54 9.33 -19.67 6.79
C GLU A 54 9.86 -20.60 7.88
N ALA A 55 11.16 -20.86 7.88
CA ALA A 55 11.79 -21.67 8.91
C ALA A 55 11.86 -20.99 10.28
N ARG A 56 11.64 -19.66 10.35
CA ARG A 56 11.67 -18.91 11.61
C ARG A 56 10.42 -19.15 12.43
N LYS A 57 10.61 -19.21 13.75
CA LYS A 57 9.51 -19.29 14.71
C LYS A 57 9.14 -17.87 15.13
N PHE A 58 8.02 -17.38 14.63
CA PHE A 58 7.41 -16.17 15.12
C PHE A 58 6.55 -16.43 16.37
N PRO A 59 6.37 -15.46 17.27
CA PRO A 59 5.48 -15.60 18.44
C PRO A 59 4.03 -15.93 18.07
N TYR A 60 3.56 -15.40 16.94
CA TYR A 60 2.26 -15.72 16.35
C TYR A 60 2.45 -16.13 14.88
N PRO A 61 1.47 -16.80 14.25
CA PRO A 61 1.58 -17.17 12.84
C PRO A 61 1.85 -15.97 11.95
N PHE A 62 2.83 -16.12 11.07
CA PHE A 62 3.14 -15.18 9.99
C PHE A 62 3.01 -15.92 8.67
N TYR A 63 2.33 -15.30 7.70
CA TYR A 63 2.20 -15.82 6.35
C TYR A 63 2.57 -14.72 5.35
N PHE A 64 3.39 -15.06 4.40
CA PHE A 64 3.58 -14.24 3.22
C PHE A 64 2.26 -14.05 2.51
N SER A 65 2.00 -12.85 2.02
CA SER A 65 0.79 -12.54 1.27
C SER A 65 0.94 -11.26 0.48
N ARG A 66 0.42 -11.25 -0.73
CA ARG A 66 0.32 -10.02 -1.54
C ARG A 66 -0.81 -9.12 -1.07
N VAL A 67 -1.76 -9.68 -0.35
CA VAL A 67 -2.91 -8.96 0.21
C VAL A 67 -2.74 -8.92 1.73
N LEU A 68 -2.82 -7.73 2.30
CA LEU A 68 -2.85 -7.52 3.74
C LEU A 68 -4.28 -7.64 4.27
N ASP A 69 -4.42 -7.76 5.58
CA ASP A 69 -5.71 -7.82 6.31
C ASP A 69 -6.58 -9.01 5.93
N VAL A 70 -5.95 -10.11 5.57
CA VAL A 70 -6.65 -11.36 5.23
C VAL A 70 -6.96 -12.15 6.50
N ASP A 71 -8.19 -12.63 6.63
CA ASP A 71 -8.57 -13.58 7.67
C ASP A 71 -7.67 -14.83 7.63
N GLN A 72 -7.15 -15.28 8.78
CA GLN A 72 -6.22 -16.42 8.87
C GLN A 72 -6.79 -17.69 8.22
N SER A 73 -8.08 -17.91 8.31
CA SER A 73 -8.74 -19.07 7.70
C SER A 73 -8.71 -19.06 6.17
N LYS A 74 -8.56 -17.87 5.56
CA LYS A 74 -8.51 -17.67 4.11
C LYS A 74 -7.09 -17.69 3.55
N MET A 75 -6.06 -17.63 4.40
CA MET A 75 -4.66 -17.59 3.98
C MET A 75 -4.23 -18.72 3.03
N PRO A 76 -4.67 -19.98 3.22
CA PRO A 76 -4.30 -21.06 2.28
C PRO A 76 -4.77 -20.83 0.84
N MET A 77 -5.75 -19.97 0.63
CA MET A 77 -6.30 -19.64 -0.69
C MET A 77 -5.68 -18.37 -1.31
N GLN A 78 -4.83 -17.65 -0.56
CA GLN A 78 -4.20 -16.43 -1.02
C GLN A 78 -2.90 -16.69 -1.77
N ASP A 79 -2.55 -15.75 -2.65
CA ASP A 79 -1.24 -15.75 -3.30
C ASP A 79 -0.17 -15.33 -2.27
N GLN A 80 0.65 -16.29 -1.88
CA GLN A 80 1.73 -16.09 -0.90
C GLN A 80 3.03 -15.56 -1.52
N ARG A 81 3.07 -15.34 -2.84
CA ARG A 81 4.25 -14.87 -3.58
C ARG A 81 4.41 -13.37 -3.42
N SER A 82 4.85 -12.94 -2.26
CA SER A 82 4.93 -11.53 -1.85
C SER A 82 6.34 -10.96 -1.82
N ILE A 83 7.39 -11.77 -2.09
CA ILE A 83 8.76 -11.30 -2.16
C ILE A 83 9.05 -10.84 -3.59
N ARG A 84 9.26 -9.53 -3.78
CA ARG A 84 9.47 -8.94 -5.10
C ARG A 84 10.28 -7.66 -5.05
N PHE A 85 10.85 -7.28 -6.19
CA PHE A 85 11.32 -5.91 -6.39
C PHE A 85 10.18 -5.00 -6.84
N ASP A 86 10.10 -3.82 -6.23
CA ASP A 86 9.10 -2.80 -6.54
C ASP A 86 9.71 -1.40 -6.44
N PHE A 87 8.91 -0.36 -6.58
CA PHE A 87 9.33 1.03 -6.46
C PHE A 87 8.68 1.71 -5.25
N TYR A 88 9.51 2.45 -4.54
CA TYR A 88 9.07 3.42 -3.53
C TYR A 88 9.69 4.78 -3.85
N LYS A 89 8.89 5.83 -4.06
CA LYS A 89 9.37 7.19 -4.42
C LYS A 89 10.43 7.19 -5.53
N ASN A 90 10.21 6.44 -6.60
CA ASN A 90 11.15 6.23 -7.70
C ASN A 90 12.45 5.49 -7.33
N GLN A 91 12.58 4.98 -6.13
CA GLN A 91 13.67 4.12 -5.72
C GLN A 91 13.26 2.67 -5.85
N THR A 92 14.18 1.83 -6.32
CA THR A 92 13.91 0.39 -6.40
C THR A 92 14.12 -0.23 -5.03
N VAL A 93 13.13 -0.93 -4.54
CA VAL A 93 13.14 -1.59 -3.22
C VAL A 93 12.94 -3.08 -3.34
N LEU A 94 13.48 -3.85 -2.40
CA LEU A 94 13.06 -5.22 -2.16
C LEU A 94 11.85 -5.18 -1.23
N GLU A 95 10.69 -5.50 -1.76
CA GLU A 95 9.43 -5.52 -1.01
C GLU A 95 9.11 -6.93 -0.51
N ILE A 96 8.70 -7.02 0.76
CA ILE A 96 8.26 -8.24 1.42
C ILE A 96 6.99 -7.92 2.20
N THR A 97 5.89 -8.58 1.85
CA THR A 97 4.59 -8.33 2.48
C THR A 97 4.02 -9.57 3.13
N GLY A 98 3.25 -9.41 4.22
CA GLY A 98 2.63 -10.54 4.89
C GLY A 98 1.67 -10.16 6.01
N ASN A 99 0.92 -11.17 6.48
CA ASN A 99 -0.03 -11.05 7.58
C ASN A 99 0.52 -11.74 8.83
N TYR A 100 0.56 -11.01 9.93
CA TYR A 100 0.99 -11.47 11.24
C TYR A 100 -0.20 -11.52 12.19
N TYR A 101 -0.59 -12.71 12.62
CA TYR A 101 -1.81 -12.91 13.39
C TYR A 101 -1.65 -12.69 14.90
N ALA A 102 -0.87 -11.67 15.26
CA ALA A 102 -0.92 -11.10 16.60
C ALA A 102 -2.20 -10.26 16.74
N ALA A 103 -2.87 -10.38 17.87
CA ALA A 103 -4.02 -9.55 18.21
C ALA A 103 -3.72 -8.76 19.48
N TYR A 104 -3.24 -7.55 19.32
CA TYR A 104 -2.89 -6.65 20.43
C TYR A 104 -4.13 -6.02 21.05
N SER A 105 -4.11 -5.80 22.37
CA SER A 105 -5.20 -5.08 23.06
C SER A 105 -4.95 -3.57 23.02
N ALA A 106 -5.86 -2.80 22.46
CA ALA A 106 -5.80 -1.35 22.47
C ALA A 106 -5.86 -0.75 23.89
N ASP A 107 -6.50 -1.47 24.85
CA ASP A 107 -6.55 -1.05 26.26
C ASP A 107 -5.20 -1.19 26.98
N ARG A 108 -4.28 -2.01 26.46
CA ARG A 108 -3.00 -2.32 27.12
C ARG A 108 -1.79 -1.76 26.39
N MET A 109 -1.90 -1.59 25.08
CA MET A 109 -0.82 -1.13 24.22
C MET A 109 -1.29 0.02 23.36
N ASP A 110 -0.61 1.14 23.43
CA ASP A 110 -0.82 2.25 22.53
C ASP A 110 -0.32 1.90 21.10
N PRO A 111 -0.66 2.68 20.07
CA PRO A 111 -0.23 2.42 18.70
C PRO A 111 1.30 2.30 18.57
N TYR A 112 2.04 3.11 19.29
CA TYR A 112 3.50 3.08 19.29
C TYR A 112 4.06 1.76 19.83
N ALA A 113 3.52 1.26 20.94
CA ALA A 113 3.94 0.00 21.54
C ALA A 113 3.65 -1.18 20.61
N ARG A 114 2.49 -1.19 19.94
CA ARG A 114 2.13 -2.23 18.97
C ARG A 114 3.05 -2.21 17.75
N LEU A 115 3.34 -1.02 17.21
CA LEU A 115 4.29 -0.82 16.12
C LEU A 115 5.67 -1.36 16.49
N LYS A 116 6.22 -0.98 17.66
CA LYS A 116 7.52 -1.43 18.14
C LYS A 116 7.56 -2.95 18.30
N GLU A 117 6.52 -3.53 18.87
CA GLU A 117 6.43 -4.98 19.08
C GLU A 117 6.42 -5.72 17.74
N THR A 118 5.59 -5.31 16.78
CA THR A 118 5.54 -5.90 15.43
C THR A 118 6.87 -5.74 14.70
N PHE A 119 7.51 -4.57 14.82
CA PHE A 119 8.85 -4.36 14.28
C PHE A 119 9.85 -5.38 14.84
N GLN A 120 9.88 -5.55 16.15
CA GLN A 120 10.83 -6.47 16.81
C GLN A 120 10.52 -7.93 16.52
N GLN A 121 9.25 -8.31 16.52
CA GLN A 121 8.84 -9.71 16.37
C GLN A 121 8.84 -10.19 14.93
N VAL A 122 8.63 -9.31 13.94
CA VAL A 122 8.47 -9.71 12.53
C VAL A 122 9.44 -9.00 11.61
N VAL A 123 9.48 -7.66 11.62
CA VAL A 123 10.32 -6.90 10.67
C VAL A 123 11.80 -7.19 10.86
N MET A 124 12.28 -7.15 12.10
CA MET A 124 13.69 -7.48 12.41
C MET A 124 14.08 -8.90 11.98
N PRO A 125 13.32 -9.97 12.31
CA PRO A 125 13.59 -11.31 11.80
C PRO A 125 13.62 -11.39 10.28
N ILE A 126 12.73 -10.71 9.57
CA ILE A 126 12.73 -10.66 8.10
C ILE A 126 14.00 -9.98 7.58
N LEU A 127 14.40 -8.84 8.15
CA LEU A 127 15.66 -8.16 7.79
C LEU A 127 16.88 -9.06 8.05
N GLN A 128 16.93 -9.73 9.20
CA GLN A 128 18.00 -10.66 9.53
C GLN A 128 18.08 -11.87 8.57
N ALA A 129 16.96 -12.29 7.98
CA ALA A 129 16.95 -13.32 6.95
C ALA A 129 17.33 -12.75 5.58
N SER A 130 17.04 -11.48 5.31
CA SER A 130 17.19 -10.89 3.97
C SER A 130 18.56 -10.30 3.73
N VAL A 131 19.06 -9.51 4.70
CA VAL A 131 20.29 -8.72 4.55
C VAL A 131 21.52 -9.54 4.15
N PRO A 132 21.79 -10.73 4.73
CA PRO A 132 22.99 -11.52 4.40
C PRO A 132 23.06 -12.01 2.95
N HIS A 133 21.94 -11.99 2.22
CA HIS A 133 21.89 -12.46 0.83
C HIS A 133 22.31 -11.39 -0.19
N PHE A 134 22.52 -10.14 0.24
CA PHE A 134 22.83 -9.04 -0.65
C PHE A 134 24.11 -8.33 -0.25
N PRO A 135 25.01 -8.06 -1.22
CA PRO A 135 26.20 -7.25 -0.96
C PRO A 135 25.86 -5.77 -0.76
N ASP A 136 26.80 -5.01 -0.19
CA ASP A 136 26.66 -3.58 0.12
C ASP A 136 26.38 -2.72 -1.12
N ASP A 137 26.82 -3.14 -2.30
CA ASP A 137 26.65 -2.48 -3.59
C ASP A 137 25.45 -3.03 -4.39
N SER A 138 24.44 -3.56 -3.70
CA SER A 138 23.24 -4.10 -4.32
C SER A 138 22.58 -3.09 -5.26
N ALA A 139 22.02 -3.61 -6.36
CA ALA A 139 21.39 -2.79 -7.41
C ALA A 139 20.01 -2.21 -7.03
N PHE A 140 19.60 -2.32 -5.76
CA PHE A 140 18.39 -1.71 -5.18
C PHE A 140 18.76 -0.84 -3.98
N THR A 141 17.88 0.06 -3.56
CA THR A 141 18.22 1.14 -2.63
C THR A 141 17.75 0.90 -1.20
N ALA A 142 16.66 0.15 -1.00
CA ALA A 142 16.09 -0.09 0.31
C ALA A 142 15.31 -1.41 0.38
N TYR A 143 15.11 -1.91 1.60
CA TYR A 143 14.11 -2.93 1.92
C TYR A 143 12.81 -2.22 2.27
N ALA A 144 11.69 -2.71 1.75
CA ALA A 144 10.34 -2.30 2.11
C ALA A 144 9.61 -3.52 2.70
N ILE A 145 9.32 -3.49 4.00
CA ILE A 145 8.64 -4.58 4.68
C ILE A 145 7.29 -4.06 5.14
N GLU A 146 6.22 -4.72 4.71
CA GLU A 146 4.86 -4.35 5.03
C GLU A 146 4.14 -5.53 5.69
N VAL A 147 3.65 -5.32 6.92
CA VAL A 147 3.05 -6.35 7.75
C VAL A 147 1.75 -5.85 8.35
N SER A 148 0.68 -6.62 8.17
CA SER A 148 -0.58 -6.41 8.89
C SER A 148 -0.58 -7.19 10.19
N HIS A 149 -1.07 -6.57 11.27
CA HIS A 149 -1.45 -7.24 12.52
C HIS A 149 -2.84 -6.76 12.96
N HIS A 150 -3.43 -7.41 13.98
CA HIS A 150 -4.76 -7.06 14.44
C HIS A 150 -4.75 -6.36 15.79
N VAL A 151 -5.71 -5.47 15.99
CA VAL A 151 -5.93 -4.74 17.24
C VAL A 151 -7.32 -5.06 17.76
N ARG A 152 -7.39 -5.54 19.00
CA ARG A 152 -8.65 -5.73 19.74
C ARG A 152 -9.00 -4.47 20.48
N GLN A 153 -10.16 -3.94 20.17
CA GLN A 153 -10.74 -2.78 20.84
C GLN A 153 -12.12 -3.13 21.39
N LYS A 154 -12.45 -2.59 22.55
CA LYS A 154 -13.82 -2.70 23.06
C LYS A 154 -14.69 -1.64 22.42
N GLU A 155 -15.66 -2.05 21.64
CA GLU A 155 -16.66 -1.19 21.03
C GLU A 155 -18.04 -1.59 21.55
N MET A 156 -18.76 -0.64 22.16
CA MET A 156 -20.13 -0.85 22.70
C MET A 156 -20.26 -2.09 23.59
N GLY A 157 -19.20 -2.44 24.35
CA GLY A 157 -19.19 -3.62 25.22
C GLY A 157 -18.83 -4.94 24.55
N MET A 158 -18.64 -4.96 23.24
CA MET A 158 -18.16 -6.12 22.48
C MET A 158 -16.68 -5.92 22.10
N SER A 159 -15.97 -7.04 21.88
CA SER A 159 -14.61 -7.01 21.37
C SER A 159 -14.65 -7.03 19.84
N ALA A 160 -14.17 -5.97 19.21
CA ALA A 160 -13.93 -5.91 17.76
C ALA A 160 -12.43 -6.05 17.48
N GLU A 161 -12.07 -6.68 16.36
CA GLU A 161 -10.70 -6.74 15.85
C GLU A 161 -10.62 -5.92 14.57
N HIS A 162 -9.60 -5.06 14.49
CA HIS A 162 -9.31 -4.23 13.32
C HIS A 162 -7.89 -4.48 12.87
N PRO A 163 -7.61 -4.49 11.56
CA PRO A 163 -6.25 -4.57 11.05
C PRO A 163 -5.50 -3.27 11.32
N GLU A 164 -4.19 -3.40 11.49
CA GLU A 164 -3.26 -2.30 11.61
C GLU A 164 -2.01 -2.62 10.80
N ASN A 165 -1.65 -1.75 9.85
CA ASN A 165 -0.59 -2.00 8.87
C ASN A 165 0.69 -1.27 9.27
N VAL A 166 1.77 -2.03 9.40
CA VAL A 166 3.13 -1.53 9.65
C VAL A 166 3.92 -1.58 8.35
N THR A 167 4.43 -0.44 7.89
CA THR A 167 5.34 -0.36 6.75
C THR A 167 6.67 0.19 7.20
N VAL A 168 7.76 -0.50 6.90
CA VAL A 168 9.13 -0.08 7.19
C VAL A 168 9.94 -0.05 5.91
N ILE A 169 10.50 1.12 5.58
CA ILE A 169 11.39 1.31 4.45
C ILE A 169 12.73 1.73 4.99
N ILE A 170 13.73 0.86 4.81
CA ILE A 170 15.06 1.06 5.36
C ILE A 170 16.11 0.95 4.24
N PRO A 171 17.00 1.95 4.07
CA PRO A 171 18.11 1.89 3.11
C PRO A 171 18.98 0.64 3.33
N VAL A 172 19.54 0.07 2.26
CA VAL A 172 20.33 -1.17 2.32
C VAL A 172 21.44 -1.08 3.37
N LEU A 173 22.24 0.01 3.35
CA LEU A 173 23.34 0.19 4.32
C LEU A 173 22.86 0.36 5.76
N SER A 174 21.70 0.98 5.97
CA SER A 174 21.10 1.13 7.30
C SER A 174 20.51 -0.19 7.80
N ALA A 175 19.93 -1.01 6.91
CA ALA A 175 19.50 -2.37 7.25
C ALA A 175 20.66 -3.27 7.68
N GLN A 176 21.81 -3.19 7.01
CA GLN A 176 23.03 -3.91 7.39
C GLN A 176 23.52 -3.46 8.76
N LYS A 177 23.66 -2.15 8.98
CA LYS A 177 24.04 -1.60 10.28
C LYS A 177 23.08 -2.05 11.39
N LEU A 178 21.80 -2.12 11.09
CA LEU A 178 20.76 -2.53 12.04
C LEU A 178 20.87 -4.02 12.40
N VAL A 179 21.13 -4.88 11.41
CA VAL A 179 21.28 -6.33 11.60
C VAL A 179 22.57 -6.65 12.35
N ASP A 180 23.66 -5.91 12.07
CA ASP A 180 24.98 -6.10 12.71
C ASP A 180 25.10 -5.39 14.07
N ALA A 181 24.12 -4.58 14.46
CA ALA A 181 24.12 -3.79 15.68
C ALA A 181 24.22 -4.67 16.93
N LYS A 182 25.20 -4.38 17.78
CA LYS A 182 25.50 -5.11 19.03
C LYS A 182 24.84 -4.50 20.25
N ASN A 183 24.33 -3.28 20.14
CA ASN A 183 23.67 -2.56 21.22
C ASN A 183 22.55 -1.66 20.66
N ASP A 184 21.73 -1.16 21.55
CA ASP A 184 20.54 -0.38 21.19
C ASP A 184 20.87 1.01 20.61
N ASP A 185 22.02 1.62 20.99
CA ASP A 185 22.46 2.88 20.39
C ASP A 185 22.79 2.71 18.90
N GLN A 186 23.46 1.61 18.55
CA GLN A 186 23.74 1.28 17.16
C GLN A 186 22.45 1.00 16.38
N LYS A 187 21.49 0.27 16.98
CA LYS A 187 20.18 0.05 16.37
C LYS A 187 19.44 1.37 16.17
N GLN A 188 19.42 2.23 17.19
CA GLN A 188 18.79 3.55 17.10
C GLN A 188 19.41 4.39 15.99
N SER A 189 20.75 4.41 15.90
CA SER A 189 21.45 5.14 14.83
C SER A 189 21.09 4.63 13.43
N ALA A 190 21.00 3.30 13.26
CA ALA A 190 20.60 2.71 11.98
C ALA A 190 19.15 3.03 11.59
N MET A 191 18.28 3.18 12.58
CA MET A 191 16.87 3.52 12.36
C MET A 191 16.60 4.99 12.01
N LEU A 192 17.57 5.89 12.17
CA LEU A 192 17.38 7.32 11.84
C LEU A 192 17.10 7.56 10.35
N GLU A 193 17.57 6.70 9.47
CA GLU A 193 17.35 6.79 8.02
C GLU A 193 16.14 5.97 7.56
N ALA A 194 15.55 5.17 8.44
CA ALA A 194 14.37 4.38 8.12
C ALA A 194 13.12 5.26 8.12
N GLN A 195 12.21 4.97 7.19
CA GLN A 195 10.86 5.52 7.18
C GLN A 195 9.92 4.44 7.71
N VAL A 196 9.18 4.76 8.75
CA VAL A 196 8.25 3.84 9.39
C VAL A 196 6.86 4.44 9.37
N PHE A 197 5.88 3.63 9.04
CA PHE A 197 4.48 4.05 8.99
C PHE A 197 3.60 3.03 9.73
N LEU A 198 2.59 3.55 10.39
CA LEU A 198 1.50 2.78 10.97
C LEU A 198 0.18 3.30 10.36
N ASN A 199 -0.53 2.45 9.63
CA ASN A 199 -1.71 2.85 8.85
C ASN A 199 -1.44 4.09 7.96
N GLY A 200 -0.25 4.13 7.32
CA GLY A 200 0.18 5.25 6.48
C GLY A 200 0.60 6.52 7.22
N GLN A 201 0.47 6.59 8.55
CA GLN A 201 0.95 7.71 9.35
C GLN A 201 2.43 7.52 9.71
N PRO A 202 3.28 8.55 9.57
CA PRO A 202 4.70 8.44 9.87
C PRO A 202 4.95 8.29 11.38
N TYR A 203 5.81 7.35 11.73
CA TYR A 203 6.28 7.10 13.08
C TYR A 203 7.80 6.97 13.11
N SER A 204 8.38 7.11 14.29
CA SER A 204 9.78 6.74 14.56
C SER A 204 9.81 5.69 15.66
N ILE A 205 10.71 4.71 15.56
CA ILE A 205 10.83 3.65 16.57
C ILE A 205 11.99 3.97 17.51
N TRP A 206 11.71 3.94 18.81
CA TRP A 206 12.72 4.03 19.86
C TRP A 206 13.27 2.65 20.16
N MET A 207 14.55 2.43 19.83
CA MET A 207 15.18 1.11 19.93
C MET A 207 15.81 0.86 21.30
N GLN A 208 16.06 1.90 22.09
CA GLN A 208 16.67 1.76 23.42
C GLN A 208 15.70 1.15 24.44
N GLU A 209 16.24 0.62 25.53
CA GLU A 209 15.44 0.16 26.65
C GLU A 209 14.71 1.33 27.34
N GLY A 210 13.55 1.02 27.88
CA GLY A 210 12.70 2.01 28.54
C GLY A 210 11.80 2.82 27.59
N ALA A 211 11.03 3.72 28.17
CA ALA A 211 10.18 4.62 27.41
C ALA A 211 11.02 5.76 26.81
N PRO A 212 10.72 6.18 25.57
CA PRO A 212 11.37 7.36 25.00
C PRO A 212 11.04 8.61 25.84
N SER A 213 11.99 9.58 25.86
CA SER A 213 11.76 10.86 26.52
C SER A 213 10.57 11.60 25.91
N GLU A 214 9.91 12.45 26.70
CA GLU A 214 8.78 13.26 26.18
C GLU A 214 9.23 14.18 25.02
N GLU A 215 10.48 14.67 25.07
CA GLU A 215 11.06 15.46 23.99
C GLU A 215 11.21 14.61 22.70
N TRP A 216 11.66 13.37 22.81
CA TRP A 216 11.77 12.46 21.67
C TRP A 216 10.38 12.16 21.09
N LYS A 217 9.39 11.87 21.95
CA LYS A 217 8.01 11.65 21.53
C LYS A 217 7.44 12.87 20.81
N ALA A 218 7.65 14.07 21.35
CA ALA A 218 7.17 15.30 20.75
C ALA A 218 7.75 15.57 19.35
N ASN A 219 9.02 15.16 19.15
CA ASN A 219 9.71 15.34 17.88
C ASN A 219 9.44 14.23 16.84
N ASN A 220 9.03 13.03 17.29
CA ASN A 220 8.98 11.82 16.46
C ASN A 220 7.61 11.11 16.47
N SER A 221 6.60 11.65 17.14
CA SER A 221 5.21 11.19 17.02
C SER A 221 4.46 12.00 15.98
N PRO A 222 3.47 11.42 15.30
CA PRO A 222 2.58 12.18 14.44
C PRO A 222 2.01 13.33 15.24
N ARG A 223 2.20 14.56 14.78
CA ARG A 223 1.55 15.71 15.44
C ARG A 223 0.05 15.57 15.19
N PRO A 224 -0.79 15.64 16.24
CA PRO A 224 -2.21 15.84 16.04
C PRO A 224 -2.38 17.05 15.12
N VAL A 225 -3.10 16.90 14.03
CA VAL A 225 -3.47 18.04 13.20
C VAL A 225 -4.32 18.95 14.06
N ASP A 226 -3.76 20.07 14.47
CA ASP A 226 -4.44 21.05 15.33
C ASP A 226 -5.71 21.56 14.60
N LYS A 227 -6.86 21.15 15.10
CA LYS A 227 -8.19 21.51 14.57
C LYS A 227 -8.57 22.98 14.76
N LYS A 228 -7.64 23.88 15.15
CA LYS A 228 -7.94 25.30 15.39
C LYS A 228 -6.75 26.20 15.04
N GLN A 229 -6.58 26.51 13.78
CA GLN A 229 -6.11 27.84 13.39
C GLN A 229 -7.14 28.46 12.44
N PRO A 230 -7.87 29.49 12.88
CA PRO A 230 -8.59 30.35 11.95
C PRO A 230 -7.53 30.98 11.03
N VAL A 231 -7.76 30.90 9.74
CA VAL A 231 -6.96 31.65 8.75
C VAL A 231 -7.18 33.13 9.06
N GLU A 232 -6.26 33.75 9.75
CA GLU A 232 -6.17 35.20 9.83
C GLU A 232 -5.82 35.71 8.43
N THR A 233 -6.81 36.30 7.81
CA THR A 233 -6.67 37.05 6.58
C THR A 233 -5.86 38.31 6.91
N SER A 234 -4.55 38.22 6.84
CA SER A 234 -3.69 39.40 6.94
C SER A 234 -3.86 40.23 5.68
N ALA A 235 -4.60 41.30 5.81
CA ALA A 235 -4.65 42.38 4.84
C ALA A 235 -3.25 42.99 4.67
N VAL A 236 -2.62 42.72 3.53
CA VAL A 236 -1.34 43.33 3.17
C VAL A 236 -1.62 44.78 2.73
N THR A 237 -1.29 45.68 3.63
CA THR A 237 -1.21 47.14 3.30
C THR A 237 0.01 47.36 2.45
N ALA A 238 -0.22 47.91 1.26
CA ALA A 238 0.82 48.33 0.31
C ALA A 238 1.68 49.43 0.93
N GLN A 239 3.01 49.22 1.00
CA GLN A 239 4.00 50.29 1.11
C GLN A 239 4.97 50.24 -0.08
N THR A 240 5.08 51.38 -0.72
CA THR A 240 5.78 51.68 -1.96
C THR A 240 7.28 52.00 -1.71
N ALA A 241 8.13 51.55 -2.67
CA ALA A 241 9.37 52.11 -3.18
C ALA A 241 10.73 51.80 -2.54
N PRO A 242 11.90 51.99 -3.25
CA PRO A 242 12.14 51.71 -4.68
C PRO A 242 13.44 50.89 -4.98
N SER A 243 13.49 50.36 -6.20
CA SER A 243 14.65 50.12 -7.11
C SER A 243 15.99 49.60 -6.61
N THR A 244 16.44 48.49 -7.12
CA THR A 244 17.56 48.37 -8.09
C THR A 244 17.61 46.93 -8.67
N SER A 245 17.64 46.86 -10.02
CA SER A 245 17.80 45.64 -10.82
C SER A 245 19.25 45.12 -10.76
N PRO A 246 19.48 43.82 -11.07
CA PRO A 246 19.91 43.49 -12.40
C PRO A 246 19.11 42.38 -13.08
N SER A 247 18.95 42.53 -14.35
CA SER A 247 18.34 41.69 -15.34
C SER A 247 18.95 40.28 -15.38
N VAL A 248 18.11 39.24 -15.19
CA VAL A 248 18.38 37.93 -15.72
C VAL A 248 17.21 37.57 -16.64
N SER A 249 17.57 37.23 -17.86
CA SER A 249 16.68 36.92 -18.97
C SER A 249 15.59 35.91 -18.57
N ALA A 250 14.36 36.39 -18.51
CA ALA A 250 13.18 35.55 -18.44
C ALA A 250 12.96 34.91 -19.81
N SER A 251 13.31 33.62 -19.93
CA SER A 251 12.82 32.81 -21.03
C SER A 251 11.32 32.69 -20.88
N LEU A 252 10.59 33.37 -21.74
CA LEU A 252 9.14 33.29 -21.85
C LEU A 252 8.76 31.84 -22.17
N MET A 253 8.36 31.07 -21.16
CA MET A 253 7.50 29.92 -21.38
C MET A 253 6.19 30.45 -21.93
N LYS A 254 5.97 30.28 -23.23
CA LYS A 254 4.68 30.41 -23.87
C LYS A 254 3.71 29.46 -23.18
N THR A 255 2.91 29.95 -22.26
CA THR A 255 1.70 29.30 -21.79
C THR A 255 0.75 29.29 -22.98
N THR A 256 0.72 28.17 -23.70
CA THR A 256 -0.35 27.86 -24.63
C THR A 256 -1.66 27.87 -23.85
N PRO A 257 -2.70 28.60 -24.28
CA PRO A 257 -3.99 28.57 -23.63
C PRO A 257 -4.45 27.11 -23.65
N SER A 258 -4.72 26.56 -22.47
CA SER A 258 -5.25 25.20 -22.30
C SER A 258 -6.62 25.17 -22.98
N THR A 259 -6.66 24.69 -24.21
CA THR A 259 -7.90 24.43 -24.90
C THR A 259 -8.62 23.34 -24.08
N LEU A 260 -9.84 23.64 -23.64
CA LEU A 260 -10.72 22.72 -22.92
C LEU A 260 -10.80 21.41 -23.72
N ARG A 261 -10.11 20.37 -23.25
CA ARG A 261 -10.13 19.09 -23.96
C ARG A 261 -11.39 18.34 -23.54
N ILE A 262 -12.31 18.21 -24.48
CA ILE A 262 -13.50 17.36 -24.31
C ILE A 262 -13.20 16.04 -25.01
N TYR A 263 -13.21 14.94 -24.27
CA TYR A 263 -13.02 13.62 -24.86
C TYR A 263 -14.31 13.16 -25.54
N THR A 264 -14.22 12.88 -26.84
CA THR A 264 -15.31 12.31 -27.61
C THR A 264 -15.41 10.79 -27.36
N GLN A 265 -16.52 10.17 -27.74
CA GLN A 265 -16.67 8.70 -27.67
C GLN A 265 -15.60 8.00 -28.51
N GLU A 266 -15.15 8.60 -29.61
CA GLU A 266 -14.08 8.07 -30.43
C GLU A 266 -12.73 8.13 -29.72
N ASP A 267 -12.44 9.23 -29.00
CA ASP A 267 -11.22 9.34 -28.17
C ASP A 267 -11.20 8.27 -27.08
N LEU A 268 -12.33 8.05 -26.39
CA LEU A 268 -12.45 7.03 -25.34
C LEU A 268 -12.29 5.62 -25.91
N ALA A 269 -12.90 5.35 -27.06
CA ALA A 269 -12.75 4.06 -27.77
C ALA A 269 -11.30 3.83 -28.24
N LYS A 270 -10.58 4.90 -28.62
CA LYS A 270 -9.15 4.82 -28.94
C LYS A 270 -8.32 4.48 -27.71
N LEU A 271 -8.55 5.15 -26.58
CA LEU A 271 -7.89 4.85 -25.31
C LEU A 271 -8.15 3.40 -24.88
N GLN A 272 -9.38 2.91 -25.04
CA GLN A 272 -9.73 1.51 -24.74
C GLN A 272 -8.88 0.54 -25.55
N ARG A 273 -8.77 0.75 -26.87
CA ARG A 273 -7.94 -0.09 -27.73
C ARG A 273 -6.45 -0.01 -27.42
N GLN A 274 -5.95 1.18 -27.11
CA GLN A 274 -4.54 1.41 -26.80
C GLN A 274 -4.10 0.74 -25.50
N ASN A 275 -5.00 0.64 -24.53
CA ASN A 275 -4.71 0.10 -23.20
C ASN A 275 -5.31 -1.30 -22.97
N GLN A 276 -5.86 -1.95 -24.01
CA GLN A 276 -6.57 -3.23 -23.89
C GLN A 276 -5.75 -4.30 -23.17
N ASP A 277 -4.51 -4.50 -23.56
CA ASP A 277 -3.62 -5.51 -22.95
C ASP A 277 -3.32 -5.22 -21.47
N ALA A 278 -3.16 -3.95 -21.12
CA ALA A 278 -2.92 -3.56 -19.71
C ALA A 278 -4.19 -3.77 -18.87
N ILE A 279 -5.35 -3.41 -19.41
CA ILE A 279 -6.65 -3.61 -18.77
C ILE A 279 -6.93 -5.10 -18.54
N GLU A 280 -6.69 -5.95 -19.54
CA GLU A 280 -6.88 -7.40 -19.40
C GLU A 280 -5.97 -8.03 -18.36
N ARG A 281 -4.67 -7.63 -18.34
CA ARG A 281 -3.73 -8.09 -17.33
C ARG A 281 -4.15 -7.63 -15.93
N MET A 282 -4.54 -6.36 -15.80
CA MET A 282 -5.02 -5.79 -14.54
C MET A 282 -6.25 -6.55 -14.04
N THR A 283 -7.28 -6.74 -14.87
CA THR A 283 -8.50 -7.45 -14.49
C THR A 283 -8.18 -8.86 -14.01
N LYS A 284 -7.36 -9.61 -14.77
CA LYS A 284 -6.94 -10.96 -14.37
C LYS A 284 -6.11 -10.96 -13.07
N GLY A 285 -5.32 -9.93 -12.85
CA GLY A 285 -4.53 -9.77 -11.61
C GLY A 285 -5.41 -9.46 -10.42
N LEU A 286 -6.28 -8.46 -10.55
CA LEU A 286 -7.18 -8.04 -9.47
C LEU A 286 -8.15 -9.16 -9.05
N ASP A 287 -8.67 -9.96 -9.98
CA ASP A 287 -9.50 -11.12 -9.67
C ASP A 287 -8.80 -12.13 -8.77
N LYS A 288 -7.49 -12.29 -8.95
CA LYS A 288 -6.68 -13.21 -8.15
C LYS A 288 -6.29 -12.63 -6.79
N GLU A 289 -6.00 -11.34 -6.75
CA GLU A 289 -5.38 -10.68 -5.58
C GLU A 289 -6.40 -10.15 -4.58
N ALA A 290 -7.52 -9.63 -5.03
CA ALA A 290 -8.45 -8.87 -4.19
C ALA A 290 -9.85 -9.50 -4.07
N HIS A 291 -10.10 -10.69 -4.63
CA HIS A 291 -11.47 -11.23 -4.76
C HIS A 291 -12.48 -10.19 -5.29
N PHE A 292 -12.02 -9.44 -6.25
CA PHE A 292 -12.65 -8.28 -6.79
C PHE A 292 -13.79 -8.71 -7.71
N LEU A 293 -15.02 -8.47 -7.31
CA LEU A 293 -16.19 -8.67 -8.15
C LEU A 293 -16.32 -7.46 -9.09
N ALA A 294 -15.82 -7.58 -10.31
CA ALA A 294 -16.09 -6.59 -11.33
C ALA A 294 -17.59 -6.57 -11.62
N TYR A 295 -18.23 -5.43 -11.34
CA TYR A 295 -19.65 -5.23 -11.62
C TYR A 295 -19.90 -5.05 -13.11
N ALA A 296 -18.95 -4.44 -13.80
CA ALA A 296 -18.93 -4.26 -15.24
C ALA A 296 -17.47 -4.31 -15.74
N PRO A 297 -17.25 -4.65 -17.03
CA PRO A 297 -15.91 -4.58 -17.61
C PRO A 297 -15.33 -3.16 -17.51
N PRO A 298 -14.02 -3.02 -17.24
CA PRO A 298 -13.37 -1.71 -17.22
C PRO A 298 -13.55 -0.97 -18.54
N SER A 299 -13.93 0.30 -18.49
CA SER A 299 -14.16 1.14 -19.65
C SER A 299 -13.70 2.57 -19.43
N PHE A 300 -13.33 3.29 -20.50
CA PHE A 300 -12.98 4.68 -20.39
C PHE A 300 -14.22 5.57 -20.36
N ILE A 301 -14.21 6.56 -19.47
CA ILE A 301 -15.22 7.59 -19.38
C ILE A 301 -14.59 8.97 -19.42
N GLY A 302 -15.30 9.94 -19.94
CA GLY A 302 -14.94 11.36 -19.85
C GLY A 302 -15.57 11.98 -18.60
N PHE A 303 -14.76 12.54 -17.74
CA PHE A 303 -15.25 13.30 -16.59
C PHE A 303 -14.58 14.68 -16.53
N ARG A 304 -15.37 15.74 -16.61
CA ARG A 304 -14.90 17.12 -16.76
C ARG A 304 -14.01 17.26 -18.00
N GLN A 305 -12.72 17.53 -17.81
CA GLN A 305 -11.72 17.69 -18.86
C GLN A 305 -10.73 16.52 -18.93
N GLY A 306 -11.00 15.44 -18.19
CA GLY A 306 -10.14 14.26 -18.08
C GLY A 306 -10.80 12.99 -18.63
N ALA A 307 -9.97 12.07 -19.10
CA ALA A 307 -10.35 10.69 -19.38
C ALA A 307 -9.91 9.79 -18.22
N TYR A 308 -10.83 9.00 -17.72
CA TYR A 308 -10.61 8.07 -16.61
C TYR A 308 -10.96 6.65 -17.02
N LEU A 309 -10.14 5.70 -16.57
CA LEU A 309 -10.51 4.28 -16.67
C LEU A 309 -11.43 3.96 -15.48
N GLN A 310 -12.67 3.63 -15.78
CA GLN A 310 -13.67 3.25 -14.78
C GLN A 310 -13.52 1.78 -14.40
N LEU A 311 -13.40 1.54 -13.10
CA LEU A 311 -13.38 0.21 -12.47
C LEU A 311 -14.62 0.06 -11.60
N SER A 312 -15.54 -0.80 -12.02
CA SER A 312 -16.81 -1.02 -11.31
C SER A 312 -16.69 -2.15 -10.30
N ILE A 313 -17.00 -1.87 -9.03
CA ILE A 313 -16.82 -2.74 -7.89
C ILE A 313 -18.15 -2.96 -7.19
N ALA A 314 -18.47 -4.20 -6.82
CA ALA A 314 -19.55 -4.48 -5.89
C ALA A 314 -18.97 -4.53 -4.46
N THR A 315 -19.39 -3.60 -3.61
CA THR A 315 -18.93 -3.50 -2.23
C THR A 315 -20.04 -3.89 -1.27
N GLN A 316 -19.78 -4.87 -0.42
CA GLN A 316 -20.72 -5.27 0.63
C GLN A 316 -20.17 -4.79 1.97
N LEU A 317 -20.92 -3.90 2.64
CA LEU A 317 -20.55 -3.37 3.94
C LEU A 317 -21.46 -3.91 5.05
N ASN A 318 -20.86 -4.25 6.19
CA ASN A 318 -21.58 -4.57 7.42
C ASN A 318 -21.79 -3.27 8.21
N ALA A 319 -22.73 -2.46 7.81
CA ALA A 319 -23.07 -1.22 8.47
C ALA A 319 -24.44 -1.32 9.16
N ALA A 320 -24.62 -0.56 10.24
CA ALA A 320 -25.90 -0.49 10.94
C ALA A 320 -26.97 0.14 10.06
N ALA A 321 -28.22 -0.27 10.25
CA ALA A 321 -29.36 0.34 9.58
C ALA A 321 -29.39 1.85 9.86
N GLY A 322 -29.62 2.66 8.80
CA GLY A 322 -29.62 4.11 8.91
C GLY A 322 -28.26 4.78 8.91
N THR A 323 -27.16 4.04 8.66
CA THR A 323 -25.84 4.63 8.44
C THR A 323 -25.86 5.65 7.31
N SER A 324 -25.30 6.85 7.55
CA SER A 324 -25.33 7.93 6.57
C SER A 324 -24.58 7.55 5.27
N ARG A 325 -25.04 8.10 4.12
CA ARG A 325 -24.39 7.89 2.81
C ARG A 325 -22.91 8.28 2.82
N TYR A 326 -22.54 9.29 3.58
CA TYR A 326 -21.15 9.75 3.70
C TYR A 326 -20.29 8.75 4.47
N LYS A 327 -20.84 8.21 5.57
CA LYS A 327 -20.15 7.16 6.33
C LYS A 327 -19.97 5.88 5.52
N LEU A 328 -21.00 5.48 4.75
CA LEU A 328 -20.89 4.33 3.83
C LEU A 328 -19.82 4.56 2.76
N ALA A 329 -19.76 5.77 2.18
CA ALA A 329 -18.73 6.11 1.20
C ALA A 329 -17.31 6.11 1.82
N ALA A 330 -17.15 6.63 3.04
CA ALA A 330 -15.87 6.60 3.75
C ALA A 330 -15.42 5.16 4.06
N LEU A 331 -16.34 4.32 4.56
CA LEU A 331 -16.06 2.89 4.80
C LEU A 331 -15.70 2.16 3.49
N ALA A 332 -16.41 2.40 2.39
CA ALA A 332 -16.07 1.80 1.10
C ALA A 332 -14.69 2.23 0.60
N PHE A 333 -14.31 3.49 0.83
CA PHE A 333 -12.96 3.95 0.52
C PHE A 333 -11.92 3.22 1.37
N ASP A 334 -12.08 3.19 2.68
CA ASP A 334 -11.10 2.61 3.60
C ASP A 334 -11.00 1.09 3.43
N ASP A 335 -12.14 0.38 3.38
CA ASP A 335 -12.17 -1.08 3.35
C ASP A 335 -11.81 -1.68 1.98
N HIS A 336 -12.02 -0.94 0.88
CA HIS A 336 -11.89 -1.51 -0.47
C HIS A 336 -11.05 -0.66 -1.42
N ILE A 337 -11.37 0.65 -1.59
CA ILE A 337 -10.78 1.45 -2.65
C ILE A 337 -9.31 1.76 -2.39
N SER A 338 -8.95 2.11 -1.14
CA SER A 338 -7.57 2.43 -0.75
C SER A 338 -6.60 1.29 -1.06
N HIS A 339 -7.03 0.05 -0.84
CA HIS A 339 -6.23 -1.16 -1.08
C HIS A 339 -6.02 -1.47 -2.57
N LEU A 340 -6.90 -0.99 -3.45
CA LEU A 340 -6.79 -1.20 -4.89
C LEU A 340 -5.81 -0.23 -5.57
N MET A 341 -5.43 0.87 -4.91
CA MET A 341 -4.60 1.92 -5.51
C MET A 341 -3.28 1.40 -6.06
N ARG A 342 -2.52 0.67 -5.23
CA ARG A 342 -1.22 0.11 -5.62
C ARG A 342 -1.35 -0.99 -6.66
N PRO A 343 -2.19 -2.01 -6.47
CA PRO A 343 -2.39 -3.04 -7.49
C PRO A 343 -2.73 -2.45 -8.85
N VAL A 344 -3.63 -1.47 -8.90
CA VAL A 344 -4.02 -0.83 -10.17
C VAL A 344 -2.87 -0.05 -10.79
N LEU A 345 -2.13 0.74 -10.00
CA LEU A 345 -1.00 1.54 -10.49
C LEU A 345 0.12 0.70 -11.09
N ASN A 346 0.31 -0.54 -10.65
CA ASN A 346 1.33 -1.45 -11.18
C ASN A 346 1.10 -1.79 -12.65
N TYR A 347 -0.14 -1.72 -13.13
CA TYR A 347 -0.46 -1.98 -14.54
C TYR A 347 -0.36 -0.74 -15.43
N PHE A 348 -0.26 0.44 -14.82
CA PHE A 348 -0.18 1.72 -15.53
C PHE A 348 1.05 2.55 -15.12
N PRO A 349 2.27 2.05 -15.38
CA PRO A 349 3.50 2.78 -15.10
C PRO A 349 3.66 3.93 -16.12
N GLY A 350 3.98 5.14 -15.64
CA GLY A 350 4.28 6.28 -16.49
C GLY A 350 3.04 7.03 -17.03
N ASP A 351 3.19 7.69 -18.17
CA ASP A 351 2.13 8.42 -18.87
C ASP A 351 1.37 7.46 -19.80
N GLN A 352 0.10 7.26 -19.53
CA GLN A 352 -0.76 6.32 -20.26
C GLN A 352 -1.67 7.01 -21.29
N GLY A 353 -1.53 8.32 -21.46
CA GLY A 353 -2.39 9.11 -22.36
C GLY A 353 -3.79 9.36 -21.83
N PHE A 354 -4.08 9.01 -20.56
CA PHE A 354 -5.32 9.33 -19.84
C PHE A 354 -5.00 9.78 -18.40
N ASP A 355 -5.97 10.40 -17.72
CA ASP A 355 -5.70 11.24 -16.56
C ASP A 355 -5.68 10.47 -15.23
N GLY A 356 -6.44 9.37 -15.10
CA GLY A 356 -6.54 8.64 -13.84
C GLY A 356 -7.55 7.50 -13.86
N ILE A 357 -7.92 7.06 -12.67
CA ILE A 357 -8.87 5.96 -12.44
C ILE A 357 -10.15 6.51 -11.79
N ASP A 358 -11.30 6.02 -12.23
CA ASP A 358 -12.56 6.13 -11.54
C ASP A 358 -12.90 4.78 -10.88
N PHE A 359 -12.93 4.75 -9.56
CA PHE A 359 -13.42 3.60 -8.81
C PHE A 359 -14.91 3.81 -8.52
N THR A 360 -15.75 3.15 -9.29
CA THR A 360 -17.19 3.15 -9.08
C THR A 360 -17.58 2.00 -8.18
N SER A 361 -18.03 2.30 -6.97
CA SER A 361 -18.48 1.31 -5.98
C SER A 361 -19.99 1.29 -5.86
N MET A 362 -20.59 0.11 -6.07
CA MET A 362 -22.00 -0.15 -5.75
C MET A 362 -22.05 -0.78 -4.36
N ILE A 363 -22.40 0.03 -3.36
CA ILE A 363 -22.41 -0.36 -1.97
C ILE A 363 -23.74 -1.01 -1.61
N HIS A 364 -23.68 -2.24 -1.15
CA HIS A 364 -24.79 -3.00 -0.61
C HIS A 364 -24.68 -3.08 0.90
N VAL A 365 -25.75 -2.72 1.60
CA VAL A 365 -25.83 -2.84 3.06
C VAL A 365 -26.71 -4.04 3.41
N ALA A 366 -26.37 -4.74 4.49
CA ALA A 366 -27.04 -5.97 4.90
C ALA A 366 -28.52 -5.79 5.28
N ASP A 367 -28.97 -4.56 5.49
CA ASP A 367 -30.37 -4.23 5.83
C ASP A 367 -31.34 -4.27 4.66
N GLY A 368 -30.86 -4.58 3.44
CA GLY A 368 -31.68 -4.64 2.22
C GLY A 368 -32.08 -3.26 1.67
N SER A 369 -31.47 -2.17 2.12
CA SER A 369 -31.65 -0.85 1.53
C SER A 369 -31.22 -0.81 0.07
N SER A 370 -31.71 0.20 -0.69
CA SER A 370 -31.27 0.40 -2.07
C SER A 370 -29.77 0.61 -2.15
N PRO A 371 -29.06 0.00 -3.13
CA PRO A 371 -27.62 0.17 -3.30
C PRO A 371 -27.25 1.65 -3.44
N LEU A 372 -26.12 2.02 -2.83
CA LEU A 372 -25.55 3.36 -2.91
C LEU A 372 -24.43 3.35 -3.97
N ALA A 373 -24.57 4.19 -5.02
CA ALA A 373 -23.50 4.37 -6.01
C ALA A 373 -22.53 5.46 -5.53
N VAL A 374 -21.26 5.12 -5.46
CA VAL A 374 -20.19 6.08 -5.12
C VAL A 374 -19.08 5.95 -6.17
N GLU A 375 -18.67 7.09 -6.74
CA GLU A 375 -17.60 7.19 -7.72
C GLU A 375 -16.45 8.01 -7.12
N PHE A 376 -15.22 7.49 -7.25
CA PHE A 376 -14.00 8.11 -6.76
C PHE A 376 -13.07 8.37 -7.94
N PHE A 377 -13.05 9.60 -8.43
CA PHE A 377 -12.17 10.03 -9.51
C PHE A 377 -10.81 10.47 -8.97
N PHE A 378 -9.78 9.67 -9.18
CA PHE A 378 -8.43 9.98 -8.74
C PHE A 378 -7.47 10.14 -9.92
N PRO A 379 -6.88 11.32 -10.10
CA PRO A 379 -5.77 11.51 -11.04
C PRO A 379 -4.56 10.64 -10.65
N PHE A 380 -3.84 10.09 -11.63
CA PHE A 380 -2.66 9.27 -11.38
C PHE A 380 -1.63 9.92 -10.47
N ARG A 381 -1.41 11.23 -10.61
CA ARG A 381 -0.47 11.94 -9.75
C ARG A 381 -0.82 11.80 -8.27
N VAL A 382 -2.11 11.91 -7.94
CA VAL A 382 -2.58 11.85 -6.56
C VAL A 382 -2.58 10.41 -6.05
N MET A 383 -2.98 9.46 -6.90
CA MET A 383 -2.88 8.02 -6.58
C MET A 383 -1.44 7.60 -6.29
N ARG A 384 -0.47 8.06 -7.11
CA ARG A 384 0.95 7.77 -6.88
C ARG A 384 1.45 8.39 -5.58
N CYS A 385 1.03 9.63 -5.26
CA CYS A 385 1.35 10.27 -4.00
C CYS A 385 0.86 9.44 -2.79
N PHE A 386 -0.36 8.92 -2.86
CA PHE A 386 -0.93 8.06 -1.83
C PHE A 386 -0.22 6.70 -1.76
N ALA A 387 -0.02 6.06 -2.91
CA ALA A 387 0.67 4.77 -2.99
C ALA A 387 2.12 4.82 -2.51
N SER A 388 2.80 5.99 -2.62
CA SER A 388 4.15 6.21 -2.10
C SER A 388 4.18 6.73 -0.66
N TYR A 389 3.01 6.82 0.02
CA TYR A 389 2.84 7.38 1.37
C TYR A 389 3.25 8.86 1.53
N ASP A 390 3.31 9.59 0.42
CA ASP A 390 3.57 11.04 0.44
C ASP A 390 2.30 11.85 0.72
N CYS A 391 1.11 11.22 0.56
CA CYS A 391 -0.20 11.81 0.84
C CYS A 391 -1.02 10.88 1.76
N THR A 392 -1.82 11.48 2.62
CA THR A 392 -2.81 10.77 3.43
C THR A 392 -4.04 10.38 2.60
N GLY A 393 -4.88 9.45 3.09
CA GLY A 393 -6.16 9.12 2.47
C GLY A 393 -7.06 10.36 2.32
N GLN A 394 -7.10 11.24 3.32
CA GLN A 394 -7.88 12.49 3.22
C GLN A 394 -7.33 13.42 2.13
N GLN A 395 -6.02 13.56 2.01
CA GLN A 395 -5.41 14.37 0.94
C GLN A 395 -5.69 13.79 -0.45
N LEU A 396 -5.76 12.47 -0.57
CA LEU A 396 -6.18 11.79 -1.80
C LEU A 396 -7.65 12.15 -2.14
N ILE A 397 -8.56 12.04 -1.16
CA ILE A 397 -9.98 12.39 -1.30
C ILE A 397 -10.14 13.87 -1.69
N ASP A 398 -9.46 14.79 -0.99
CA ASP A 398 -9.55 16.23 -1.22
C ASP A 398 -9.00 16.64 -2.61
N SER A 399 -8.01 15.92 -3.11
CA SER A 399 -7.38 16.15 -4.41
C SER A 399 -8.10 15.45 -5.56
N GLY A 400 -8.98 14.50 -5.25
CA GLY A 400 -9.82 13.78 -6.19
C GLY A 400 -11.21 14.45 -6.36
N THR A 401 -12.15 13.66 -6.83
CA THR A 401 -13.57 14.03 -6.82
C THR A 401 -14.38 12.81 -6.40
N VAL A 402 -15.22 12.99 -5.38
CA VAL A 402 -16.17 11.98 -4.94
C VAL A 402 -17.56 12.37 -5.39
N VAL A 403 -18.27 11.41 -5.99
CA VAL A 403 -19.66 11.56 -6.43
C VAL A 403 -20.50 10.48 -5.75
N ILE A 404 -21.56 10.88 -5.07
CA ILE A 404 -22.47 9.97 -4.35
C ILE A 404 -23.86 10.08 -4.99
N ASN A 405 -24.35 9.00 -5.57
CA ASN A 405 -25.62 8.97 -6.33
C ASN A 405 -25.71 10.10 -7.38
N GLY A 406 -24.62 10.37 -8.11
CA GLY A 406 -24.55 11.42 -9.13
C GLY A 406 -24.31 12.83 -8.60
N GLU A 407 -24.26 13.05 -7.27
CA GLU A 407 -24.00 14.34 -6.66
C GLU A 407 -22.54 14.45 -6.17
N ARG A 408 -21.84 15.50 -6.59
CA ARG A 408 -20.49 15.78 -6.06
C ARG A 408 -20.57 16.05 -4.56
N SER A 409 -19.76 15.35 -3.81
CA SER A 409 -19.75 15.41 -2.34
C SER A 409 -18.34 15.63 -1.80
N ALA A 410 -18.20 16.46 -0.77
CA ALA A 410 -17.02 16.46 0.06
C ALA A 410 -17.13 15.25 1.01
N LEU A 411 -16.06 14.48 1.11
CA LEU A 411 -15.97 13.30 1.97
C LEU A 411 -14.90 13.52 3.02
N ASP A 412 -15.29 13.38 4.30
CA ASP A 412 -14.38 13.39 5.43
C ASP A 412 -14.23 11.93 5.91
N LEU A 413 -13.04 11.35 5.76
CA LEU A 413 -12.77 9.97 6.17
C LEU A 413 -12.87 9.77 7.69
N GLN A 414 -12.68 10.83 8.48
CA GLN A 414 -12.86 10.76 9.95
C GLN A 414 -14.31 10.49 10.37
N ILE A 415 -15.29 10.65 9.47
CA ILE A 415 -16.69 10.26 9.74
C ILE A 415 -16.81 8.73 9.89
N ALA A 416 -15.93 7.95 9.24
CA ALA A 416 -15.90 6.50 9.41
C ALA A 416 -15.52 6.10 10.84
N GLU A 417 -14.63 6.87 11.50
CA GLU A 417 -14.13 6.64 12.85
C GLU A 417 -15.03 7.30 13.94
N GLY A 418 -15.88 8.25 13.55
CA GLY A 418 -16.71 9.02 14.48
C GLY A 418 -17.88 8.20 15.07
N LYS A 419 -18.00 8.20 16.40
CA LYS A 419 -19.19 7.73 17.10
C LYS A 419 -20.42 8.50 16.63
N ASN A 420 -21.52 7.79 16.34
CA ASN A 420 -22.86 8.35 16.24
C ASN A 420 -23.25 9.06 17.54
#